data_dbc03efcd28a4739a1b7085d61d5b443
#
_entry.id   dbc03efcd28a4739a1b7085d61d5b443
#
_cell.length_a   1.000
_cell.length_b   1.000
_cell.length_c   1.000
_cell.angle_alpha   90.00
_cell.angle_beta   90.00
_cell.angle_gamma   90.00
#
_symmetry.space_group_name_H-M   'P 1'
#
loop_
_entity.id
_entity.type
_entity.pdbx_description
1 polymer ?
#
loop_
_entity_poly.entity_id
_entity_poly.type
_entity_poly.pdbx_seq_one_letter_code
_entity_poly.pdbx_strand_id
1 'polypeptide(L)'
;PKELFQKKLKADTYRLIGQLYSNDGINPLLRNVLANPCIRTIVLCGQDRIGSADALACLMKNGINAKGEVIGKEEARVEQEIPVEAVELFRANVTLIDKRGIMNPAEIQKVIDDCEQQPELWAEPQLFPEPDLSTDRFPSEGAAYTYRGKTMAEVWPKLLHGLLRFGEEKQTNYGTKQKELLDVTAVITDEDPASPDLPDYLPFTLEHFEQYKPQVLSAEPLPTLSYTYGMRLRNFDGVNQVEAMISKLKAEPWTRQAVAVLWDVATDNDSEHPPCLNIISALVKDDELVMTCFFRSNDMFRAWPENALALRCMQKEIAEAVGIDMGPLTTISASAHIYEENIPAAREIIETAYPKLPCEQDRRGNYVIKLLEGAIEVTHLSPVGRKLEKFSGNTAM
;
A
#
# COMPACT_ATOMS: atom_id res chain seq x y z
N PRO A 1 3.34 30.82 -13.41
CA PRO A 1 4.36 31.89 -13.27
C PRO A 1 5.59 31.63 -14.12
N LYS A 2 6.20 30.41 -14.05
CA LYS A 2 7.43 30.06 -14.81
C LYS A 2 7.32 30.39 -16.31
N GLU A 3 6.27 29.95 -16.98
CA GLU A 3 6.08 30.20 -18.40
C GLU A 3 5.94 31.68 -18.75
N LEU A 4 5.33 32.51 -17.87
CA LEU A 4 5.22 33.93 -18.05
C LEU A 4 6.60 34.59 -18.07
N PHE A 5 7.44 34.24 -17.09
CA PHE A 5 8.81 34.76 -16.98
C PHE A 5 9.67 34.26 -18.16
N GLN A 6 9.61 32.97 -18.53
CA GLN A 6 10.32 32.45 -19.70
C GLN A 6 10.01 33.18 -21.01
N LYS A 7 8.74 33.58 -21.19
CA LYS A 7 8.31 34.28 -22.40
C LYS A 7 8.65 35.79 -22.43
N LYS A 8 8.88 36.38 -21.27
CA LYS A 8 8.97 37.84 -21.13
C LYS A 8 10.36 38.35 -20.69
N LEU A 9 11.17 37.50 -20.01
CA LEU A 9 12.54 37.86 -19.70
C LEU A 9 13.46 37.65 -20.90
N LYS A 10 14.53 38.44 -20.99
CA LYS A 10 15.58 38.28 -22.00
C LYS A 10 16.39 37.01 -21.72
N ALA A 11 16.37 36.08 -22.65
CA ALA A 11 16.95 34.72 -22.46
C ALA A 11 18.48 34.72 -22.25
N ASP A 12 19.17 35.77 -22.69
CA ASP A 12 20.63 35.96 -22.56
C ASP A 12 21.05 36.53 -21.21
N THR A 13 20.10 36.99 -20.37
CA THR A 13 20.39 37.65 -19.08
C THR A 13 20.31 36.69 -17.87
N TYR A 14 19.91 35.45 -18.04
CA TYR A 14 19.85 34.44 -16.98
C TYR A 14 20.28 33.06 -17.46
N ARG A 15 20.74 32.20 -16.55
CA ARG A 15 21.16 30.82 -16.86
C ARG A 15 19.99 29.84 -16.75
N LEU A 16 19.17 29.98 -15.73
CA LEU A 16 18.11 29.02 -15.39
C LEU A 16 16.89 29.73 -14.84
N ILE A 17 15.71 29.27 -15.19
CA ILE A 17 14.45 29.59 -14.51
C ILE A 17 13.86 28.30 -13.95
N GLY A 18 13.75 28.23 -12.65
CA GLY A 18 13.13 27.14 -11.90
C GLY A 18 11.82 27.55 -11.26
N GLN A 19 11.10 26.57 -10.74
CA GLN A 19 9.92 26.77 -9.90
C GLN A 19 10.08 25.93 -8.65
N LEU A 20 9.93 26.55 -7.48
CA LEU A 20 10.05 25.90 -6.19
C LEU A 20 8.65 25.49 -5.72
N TYR A 21 8.29 24.22 -5.93
CA TYR A 21 6.95 23.69 -5.64
C TYR A 21 6.79 23.18 -4.20
N SER A 22 7.87 22.78 -3.55
CA SER A 22 7.86 22.21 -2.20
C SER A 22 9.13 22.61 -1.44
N ASN A 23 9.16 22.35 -0.15
CA ASN A 23 10.37 22.52 0.65
C ASN A 23 11.53 21.67 0.12
N ASP A 24 11.24 20.44 -0.38
CA ASP A 24 12.25 19.54 -0.97
C ASP A 24 12.86 20.08 -2.26
N GLY A 25 12.22 21.05 -2.90
CA GLY A 25 12.75 21.74 -4.08
C GLY A 25 14.10 22.42 -3.89
N ILE A 26 14.55 22.62 -2.63
CA ILE A 26 15.91 23.10 -2.31
C ILE A 26 16.98 22.09 -2.75
N ASN A 27 16.69 20.78 -2.75
CA ASN A 27 17.65 19.73 -3.09
C ASN A 27 18.05 19.74 -4.58
N PRO A 28 17.11 19.68 -5.56
CA PRO A 28 17.48 19.86 -6.96
C PRO A 28 18.06 21.26 -7.27
N LEU A 29 17.67 22.31 -6.52
CA LEU A 29 18.30 23.62 -6.65
C LEU A 29 19.78 23.58 -6.25
N LEU A 30 20.11 23.03 -5.08
CA LEU A 30 21.49 22.84 -4.61
C LEU A 30 22.30 22.03 -5.61
N ARG A 31 21.79 20.87 -6.06
CA ARG A 31 22.48 20.03 -7.06
C ARG A 31 22.78 20.79 -8.34
N ASN A 32 21.80 21.52 -8.87
CA ASN A 32 21.98 22.28 -10.10
C ASN A 32 23.01 23.40 -9.96
N VAL A 33 23.01 24.12 -8.85
CA VAL A 33 23.95 25.24 -8.64
C VAL A 33 25.35 24.73 -8.36
N LEU A 34 25.51 23.68 -7.54
CA LEU A 34 26.82 23.07 -7.25
C LEU A 34 27.42 22.37 -8.48
N ALA A 35 26.59 21.81 -9.36
CA ALA A 35 27.02 21.29 -10.66
C ALA A 35 27.39 22.42 -11.65
N ASN A 36 26.88 23.61 -11.46
CA ASN A 36 27.11 24.79 -12.30
C ASN A 36 27.60 25.97 -11.46
N PRO A 37 28.83 25.92 -10.91
CA PRO A 37 29.35 26.93 -9.98
C PRO A 37 29.69 28.28 -10.61
N CYS A 38 29.09 28.60 -11.75
CA CYS A 38 29.04 29.96 -12.32
C CYS A 38 27.76 30.71 -11.91
N ILE A 39 26.79 30.03 -11.28
CA ILE A 39 25.56 30.67 -10.76
C ILE A 39 25.89 31.34 -9.42
N ARG A 40 25.88 32.68 -9.38
CA ARG A 40 26.23 33.48 -8.20
C ARG A 40 25.04 34.19 -7.58
N THR A 41 23.96 34.36 -8.33
CA THR A 41 22.79 35.10 -7.88
C THR A 41 21.53 34.32 -8.18
N ILE A 42 20.69 34.19 -7.17
CA ILE A 42 19.33 33.64 -7.28
C ILE A 42 18.34 34.78 -6.98
N VAL A 43 17.46 35.09 -7.94
CA VAL A 43 16.36 36.03 -7.75
C VAL A 43 15.10 35.24 -7.40
N LEU A 44 14.68 35.33 -6.16
CA LEU A 44 13.49 34.66 -5.63
C LEU A 44 12.29 35.58 -5.83
N CYS A 45 11.35 35.21 -6.72
CA CYS A 45 10.19 36.03 -7.08
C CYS A 45 8.90 35.21 -7.17
N GLY A 46 7.76 35.87 -7.31
CA GLY A 46 6.45 35.24 -7.35
C GLY A 46 5.82 35.02 -5.98
N GLN A 47 4.69 34.33 -5.95
CA GLN A 47 3.96 34.07 -4.70
C GLN A 47 4.49 32.81 -4.03
N ASP A 48 4.82 32.90 -2.76
CA ASP A 48 5.09 31.77 -1.89
C ASP A 48 3.80 31.30 -1.22
N ARG A 49 3.22 30.22 -1.69
CA ARG A 49 1.92 29.72 -1.21
C ARG A 49 2.03 28.69 -0.09
N ILE A 50 3.15 27.99 -0.01
CA ILE A 50 3.35 26.86 0.90
C ILE A 50 4.64 26.99 1.74
N GLY A 51 5.31 28.14 1.71
CA GLY A 51 6.53 28.39 2.48
C GLY A 51 7.80 27.78 1.89
N SER A 52 7.79 27.33 0.63
CA SER A 52 8.99 26.79 -0.01
C SER A 52 10.07 27.83 -0.27
N ALA A 53 9.68 29.08 -0.52
CA ALA A 53 10.61 30.19 -0.62
C ALA A 53 11.20 30.58 0.72
N ASP A 54 10.46 30.44 1.82
CA ASP A 54 10.99 30.59 3.18
C ASP A 54 12.06 29.55 3.49
N ALA A 55 11.87 28.30 3.03
CA ALA A 55 12.87 27.24 3.20
C ALA A 55 14.21 27.63 2.57
N LEU A 56 14.20 28.16 1.34
CA LEU A 56 15.42 28.64 0.68
C LEU A 56 16.02 29.88 1.40
N ALA A 57 15.19 30.81 1.82
CA ALA A 57 15.67 32.00 2.55
C ALA A 57 16.29 31.63 3.91
N CYS A 58 15.66 30.69 4.65
CA CYS A 58 16.22 30.17 5.90
C CYS A 58 17.52 29.40 5.67
N LEU A 59 17.58 28.54 4.63
CA LEU A 59 18.79 27.84 4.24
C LEU A 59 19.95 28.81 4.00
N MET A 60 19.72 29.86 3.23
CA MET A 60 20.75 30.87 2.92
C MET A 60 21.21 31.62 4.17
N LYS A 61 20.30 31.94 5.08
CA LYS A 61 20.58 32.71 6.27
C LYS A 61 21.21 31.86 7.38
N ASN A 62 20.67 30.70 7.66
CA ASN A 62 20.94 29.94 8.87
C ASN A 62 21.70 28.63 8.62
N GLY A 63 21.66 28.07 7.38
CA GLY A 63 22.23 26.75 7.05
C GLY A 63 21.36 25.60 7.55
N ILE A 64 22.01 24.46 7.76
CA ILE A 64 21.36 23.21 8.19
C ILE A 64 21.98 22.71 9.51
N ASN A 65 21.22 21.93 10.27
CA ASN A 65 21.71 21.23 11.44
C ASN A 65 22.34 19.87 11.07
N ALA A 66 22.85 19.13 12.07
CA ALA A 66 23.49 17.83 11.88
C ALA A 66 22.54 16.73 11.32
N LYS A 67 21.22 16.97 11.30
CA LYS A 67 20.22 16.07 10.72
C LYS A 67 19.82 16.46 9.30
N GLY A 68 20.45 17.50 8.73
CA GLY A 68 20.10 18.05 7.43
C GLY A 68 18.87 18.96 7.44
N GLU A 69 18.27 19.27 8.60
CA GLU A 69 17.10 20.14 8.71
C GLU A 69 17.53 21.61 8.56
N VAL A 70 16.76 22.39 7.78
CA VAL A 70 17.01 23.81 7.60
C VAL A 70 16.69 24.56 8.90
N ILE A 71 17.68 25.26 9.46
CA ILE A 71 17.53 25.96 10.75
C ILE A 71 16.53 27.12 10.59
N GLY A 72 15.41 27.03 11.34
CA GLY A 72 14.30 27.99 11.29
C GLY A 72 13.21 27.61 10.27
N LYS A 73 13.32 26.41 9.66
CA LYS A 73 12.31 25.81 8.79
C LYS A 73 12.49 24.28 8.78
N GLU A 74 12.25 23.65 9.91
CA GLU A 74 12.59 22.24 10.19
C GLU A 74 11.81 21.24 9.30
N GLU A 75 10.71 21.66 8.65
CA GLU A 75 9.99 20.87 7.65
C GLU A 75 10.74 20.79 6.31
N ALA A 76 11.75 21.64 6.09
CA ALA A 76 12.65 21.58 4.95
C ALA A 76 13.92 20.82 5.32
N ARG A 77 14.32 19.87 4.48
CA ARG A 77 15.50 19.05 4.72
C ARG A 77 16.38 18.95 3.48
N VAL A 78 17.68 19.11 3.68
CA VAL A 78 18.69 18.77 2.68
C VAL A 78 18.96 17.26 2.74
N GLU A 79 18.96 16.63 1.59
CA GLU A 79 19.21 15.19 1.44
C GLU A 79 20.66 14.87 1.85
N GLN A 80 20.85 13.70 2.47
CA GLN A 80 22.14 13.29 3.06
C GLN A 80 23.25 13.11 2.02
N GLU A 81 22.90 12.95 0.74
CA GLU A 81 23.84 12.86 -0.39
C GLU A 81 24.50 14.21 -0.69
N ILE A 82 23.97 15.34 -0.16
CA ILE A 82 24.56 16.67 -0.25
C ILE A 82 25.20 17.00 1.10
N PRO A 83 26.52 16.90 1.23
CA PRO A 83 27.18 17.10 2.51
C PRO A 83 27.10 18.55 2.98
N VAL A 84 27.21 18.76 4.30
CA VAL A 84 27.13 20.07 4.93
C VAL A 84 28.14 21.06 4.33
N GLU A 85 29.34 20.60 4.01
CA GLU A 85 30.41 21.40 3.42
C GLU A 85 30.00 21.96 2.05
N ALA A 86 29.26 21.20 1.25
CA ALA A 86 28.72 21.64 -0.04
C ALA A 86 27.61 22.71 0.15
N VAL A 87 26.76 22.55 1.17
CA VAL A 87 25.77 23.55 1.53
C VAL A 87 26.42 24.86 1.97
N GLU A 88 27.46 24.80 2.80
CA GLU A 88 28.20 25.99 3.24
C GLU A 88 28.97 26.63 2.08
N LEU A 89 29.55 25.84 1.17
CA LEU A 89 30.18 26.33 -0.04
C LEU A 89 29.18 27.08 -0.93
N PHE A 90 27.96 26.53 -1.12
CA PHE A 90 26.87 27.20 -1.83
C PHE A 90 26.51 28.54 -1.15
N ARG A 91 26.28 28.54 0.17
CA ARG A 91 25.91 29.73 0.94
C ARG A 91 26.97 30.86 0.91
N ALA A 92 28.23 30.47 0.87
CA ALA A 92 29.36 31.43 0.81
C ALA A 92 29.51 32.11 -0.55
N ASN A 93 29.06 31.46 -1.64
CA ASN A 93 29.33 31.92 -3.01
C ASN A 93 28.09 32.37 -3.77
N VAL A 94 26.88 32.12 -3.24
CA VAL A 94 25.62 32.47 -3.90
C VAL A 94 24.86 33.51 -3.10
N THR A 95 24.42 34.57 -3.79
CA THR A 95 23.58 35.64 -3.21
C THR A 95 22.12 35.40 -3.54
N LEU A 96 21.25 35.42 -2.53
CA LEU A 96 19.81 35.39 -2.70
C LEU A 96 19.21 36.79 -2.69
N ILE A 97 18.58 37.18 -3.78
CA ILE A 97 17.83 38.46 -3.89
C ILE A 97 16.36 38.11 -3.71
N ASP A 98 15.80 38.44 -2.55
CA ASP A 98 14.40 38.16 -2.23
C ASP A 98 13.48 39.24 -2.83
N LYS A 99 12.69 38.86 -3.80
CA LYS A 99 11.67 39.67 -4.49
C LYS A 99 10.31 38.94 -4.48
N ARG A 100 10.05 38.16 -3.41
CA ARG A 100 8.76 37.49 -3.24
C ARG A 100 7.59 38.48 -3.32
N GLY A 101 6.47 38.04 -3.89
CA GLY A 101 5.29 38.86 -4.17
C GLY A 101 5.36 39.61 -5.52
N ILE A 102 6.54 39.82 -6.11
CA ILE A 102 6.66 40.49 -7.41
C ILE A 102 6.37 39.47 -8.52
N MET A 103 5.33 39.74 -9.31
CA MET A 103 4.89 38.96 -10.46
C MET A 103 5.12 39.66 -11.80
N ASN A 104 5.58 40.92 -11.77
CA ASN A 104 5.81 41.72 -12.96
C ASN A 104 7.18 41.37 -13.59
N PRO A 105 7.22 40.81 -14.81
CA PRO A 105 8.48 40.42 -15.46
C PRO A 105 9.42 41.60 -15.71
N ALA A 106 8.90 42.80 -15.97
CA ALA A 106 9.71 44.00 -16.27
C ALA A 106 10.46 44.48 -15.01
N GLU A 107 9.87 44.30 -13.81
CA GLU A 107 10.54 44.62 -12.55
C GLU A 107 11.63 43.60 -12.24
N ILE A 108 11.36 42.32 -12.48
CA ILE A 108 12.36 41.25 -12.29
C ILE A 108 13.49 41.37 -13.30
N GLN A 109 13.19 41.77 -14.56
CA GLN A 109 14.25 42.01 -15.54
C GLN A 109 15.22 43.11 -15.07
N LYS A 110 14.73 44.21 -14.49
CA LYS A 110 15.62 45.26 -13.92
C LYS A 110 16.53 44.71 -12.84
N VAL A 111 15.98 43.86 -11.93
CA VAL A 111 16.79 43.21 -10.88
C VAL A 111 17.87 42.33 -11.49
N ILE A 112 17.55 41.59 -12.56
CA ILE A 112 18.52 40.74 -13.27
C ILE A 112 19.56 41.60 -14.00
N ASP A 113 19.15 42.68 -14.68
CA ASP A 113 20.03 43.59 -15.42
C ASP A 113 21.03 44.29 -14.46
N ASP A 114 20.67 44.48 -13.18
CA ASP A 114 21.53 45.03 -12.13
C ASP A 114 22.51 44.00 -11.52
N CYS A 115 22.38 42.71 -11.83
CA CYS A 115 23.30 41.68 -11.32
C CYS A 115 24.60 41.67 -12.10
N GLU A 116 25.72 41.66 -11.37
CA GLU A 116 27.05 41.54 -11.97
C GLU A 116 27.25 40.19 -12.61
N GLN A 117 27.69 40.15 -13.88
CA GLN A 117 27.99 38.93 -14.62
C GLN A 117 29.47 38.57 -14.45
N GLN A 118 29.75 37.41 -13.85
CA GLN A 118 31.08 36.87 -13.67
C GLN A 118 31.15 35.48 -14.31
N PRO A 119 31.95 35.30 -15.39
CA PRO A 119 31.99 34.04 -16.12
C PRO A 119 32.82 32.93 -15.43
N GLU A 120 33.72 33.28 -14.52
CA GLU A 120 34.59 32.32 -13.85
C GLU A 120 33.79 31.43 -12.90
N LEU A 121 34.25 30.19 -12.75
CA LEU A 121 33.70 29.27 -11.74
C LEU A 121 34.20 29.70 -10.35
N TRP A 122 33.29 29.68 -9.35
CA TRP A 122 33.67 29.97 -7.95
C TRP A 122 34.14 28.72 -7.19
N ALA A 123 33.94 27.49 -7.76
CA ALA A 123 34.48 26.22 -7.29
C ALA A 123 34.53 25.22 -8.46
N GLU A 124 35.14 24.06 -8.23
CA GLU A 124 35.00 22.92 -9.14
C GLU A 124 33.54 22.40 -9.12
N PRO A 125 32.96 22.00 -10.26
CA PRO A 125 31.63 21.41 -10.33
C PRO A 125 31.51 20.16 -9.44
N GLN A 126 30.47 20.12 -8.63
CA GLN A 126 30.17 18.99 -7.76
C GLN A 126 28.85 18.32 -8.18
N LEU A 127 28.89 17.01 -8.35
CA LEU A 127 27.72 16.21 -8.71
C LEU A 127 27.34 15.33 -7.52
N PHE A 128 26.10 15.43 -7.10
CA PHE A 128 25.54 14.60 -6.03
C PHE A 128 24.43 13.72 -6.59
N PRO A 129 24.43 12.40 -6.31
CA PRO A 129 23.37 11.51 -6.77
C PRO A 129 22.03 11.93 -6.16
N GLU A 130 20.94 11.53 -6.80
CA GLU A 130 19.62 11.54 -6.14
C GLU A 130 19.61 10.48 -5.04
N PRO A 131 18.77 10.65 -3.99
CA PRO A 131 18.61 9.64 -2.96
C PRO A 131 18.21 8.31 -3.57
N ASP A 132 18.76 7.23 -3.05
CA ASP A 132 18.23 5.90 -3.34
C ASP A 132 16.87 5.77 -2.65
N LEU A 133 15.82 5.84 -3.46
CA LEU A 133 14.43 5.69 -3.01
C LEU A 133 14.03 4.22 -2.86
N SER A 134 14.96 3.28 -3.03
CA SER A 134 14.68 1.88 -2.72
C SER A 134 14.38 1.75 -1.23
N THR A 135 13.23 1.23 -0.93
CA THR A 135 12.83 0.90 0.44
C THR A 135 12.34 -0.52 0.48
N ASP A 136 12.84 -1.29 1.43
CA ASP A 136 12.41 -2.67 1.63
C ASP A 136 11.00 -2.74 2.26
N ARG A 137 10.55 -1.62 2.84
CA ARG A 137 9.25 -1.53 3.49
C ARG A 137 8.70 -0.11 3.41
N PHE A 138 7.46 0.02 2.94
CA PHE A 138 6.72 1.29 2.99
C PHE A 138 6.00 1.46 4.33
N PRO A 139 5.83 2.71 4.81
CA PRO A 139 4.98 2.98 5.97
C PRO A 139 3.54 2.52 5.73
N SER A 140 2.90 2.01 6.78
CA SER A 140 1.52 1.53 6.75
C SER A 140 0.91 1.52 8.15
N GLU A 141 -0.33 1.07 8.26
CA GLU A 141 -1.06 0.92 9.52
C GLU A 141 -0.42 -0.12 10.47
N GLY A 142 0.43 -1.00 9.96
CA GLY A 142 1.11 -2.04 10.73
C GLY A 142 0.31 -3.32 10.95
N ALA A 143 -1.03 -3.27 10.87
CA ALA A 143 -1.92 -4.42 11.00
C ALA A 143 -3.29 -4.14 10.35
N ALA A 144 -4.16 -5.16 10.29
CA ALA A 144 -5.55 -5.05 9.82
C ALA A 144 -5.69 -4.65 8.35
N TYR A 145 -4.89 -5.24 7.48
CA TYR A 145 -4.97 -5.03 6.03
C TYR A 145 -6.17 -5.77 5.43
N THR A 146 -6.84 -5.14 4.47
CA THR A 146 -7.98 -5.76 3.78
C THR A 146 -7.76 -5.78 2.27
N TYR A 147 -7.86 -6.97 1.68
CA TYR A 147 -7.80 -7.20 0.23
C TYR A 147 -9.11 -7.86 -0.23
N ARG A 148 -9.65 -7.39 -1.34
CA ARG A 148 -10.95 -7.86 -1.86
C ARG A 148 -10.86 -8.09 -3.36
N GLY A 149 -11.61 -9.08 -3.83
CA GLY A 149 -11.81 -9.39 -5.25
C GLY A 149 -13.00 -10.29 -5.45
N LYS A 150 -13.36 -10.52 -6.70
CA LYS A 150 -14.42 -11.47 -7.04
C LYS A 150 -13.93 -12.90 -6.86
N THR A 151 -12.76 -13.20 -7.40
CA THR A 151 -12.18 -14.55 -7.38
C THR A 151 -10.91 -14.59 -6.51
N MET A 152 -10.50 -15.80 -6.14
CA MET A 152 -9.23 -16.05 -5.47
C MET A 152 -8.05 -15.50 -6.31
N ALA A 153 -8.13 -15.70 -7.63
CA ALA A 153 -7.12 -15.22 -8.57
C ALA A 153 -6.99 -13.69 -8.59
N GLU A 154 -8.09 -12.93 -8.42
CA GLU A 154 -8.02 -11.47 -8.28
C GLU A 154 -7.45 -11.01 -6.94
N VAL A 155 -7.72 -11.73 -5.86
CA VAL A 155 -7.27 -11.36 -4.50
C VAL A 155 -5.80 -11.66 -4.29
N TRP A 156 -5.30 -12.77 -4.81
CA TRP A 156 -3.96 -13.25 -4.55
C TRP A 156 -2.83 -12.29 -4.96
N PRO A 157 -2.80 -11.71 -6.19
CA PRO A 157 -1.78 -10.71 -6.53
C PRO A 157 -1.83 -9.45 -5.65
N LYS A 158 -3.02 -9.08 -5.16
CA LYS A 158 -3.19 -7.94 -4.22
C LYS A 158 -2.55 -8.26 -2.86
N LEU A 159 -2.74 -9.49 -2.36
CA LEU A 159 -2.10 -9.99 -1.13
C LEU A 159 -0.57 -9.99 -1.27
N LEU A 160 -0.04 -10.56 -2.36
CA LEU A 160 1.39 -10.60 -2.62
C LEU A 160 1.99 -9.18 -2.73
N HIS A 161 1.32 -8.28 -3.45
CA HIS A 161 1.74 -6.89 -3.54
C HIS A 161 1.80 -6.21 -2.16
N GLY A 162 0.77 -6.40 -1.33
CA GLY A 162 0.75 -5.86 0.03
C GLY A 162 1.88 -6.40 0.91
N LEU A 163 2.10 -7.72 0.87
CA LEU A 163 3.18 -8.39 1.60
C LEU A 163 4.56 -7.86 1.21
N LEU A 164 4.84 -7.74 -0.09
CA LEU A 164 6.16 -7.27 -0.54
C LEU A 164 6.36 -5.77 -0.25
N ARG A 165 5.28 -4.97 -0.26
CA ARG A 165 5.35 -3.52 -0.06
C ARG A 165 5.40 -3.10 1.40
N PHE A 166 4.62 -3.75 2.27
CA PHE A 166 4.42 -3.35 3.65
C PHE A 166 4.93 -4.38 4.68
N GLY A 167 5.23 -5.61 4.23
CA GLY A 167 5.64 -6.71 5.10
C GLY A 167 6.99 -6.46 5.79
N GLU A 168 7.05 -6.85 7.06
CA GLU A 168 8.27 -6.81 7.87
C GLU A 168 9.07 -8.10 7.69
N GLU A 169 10.39 -7.97 7.53
CA GLU A 169 11.28 -9.12 7.46
C GLU A 169 11.46 -9.74 8.85
N LYS A 170 11.22 -11.04 8.94
CA LYS A 170 11.40 -11.84 10.17
C LYS A 170 12.18 -13.10 9.89
N GLN A 171 12.87 -13.58 10.93
CA GLN A 171 13.44 -14.94 10.94
C GLN A 171 12.33 -15.96 11.20
N THR A 172 12.42 -17.10 10.53
CA THR A 172 11.54 -18.25 10.78
C THR A 172 12.18 -19.22 11.79
N ASN A 173 11.37 -20.08 12.38
CA ASN A 173 11.88 -21.18 13.22
C ASN A 173 12.72 -22.21 12.43
N TYR A 174 12.72 -22.11 11.10
CA TYR A 174 13.46 -23.02 10.19
C TYR A 174 14.81 -22.44 9.75
N GLY A 175 15.23 -21.27 10.29
CA GLY A 175 16.50 -20.63 9.94
C GLY A 175 16.48 -19.87 8.61
N THR A 176 15.32 -19.69 7.99
CA THR A 176 15.10 -18.89 6.78
C THR A 176 14.45 -17.55 7.14
N LYS A 177 14.34 -16.66 6.17
CA LYS A 177 13.61 -15.40 6.33
C LYS A 177 12.23 -15.46 5.69
N GLN A 178 11.34 -14.61 6.19
CA GLN A 178 10.02 -14.38 5.62
C GLN A 178 9.67 -12.90 5.69
N LYS A 179 8.77 -12.43 4.81
CA LYS A 179 8.05 -11.17 5.00
C LYS A 179 6.67 -11.46 5.58
N GLU A 180 6.25 -10.68 6.56
CA GLU A 180 5.00 -10.88 7.29
C GLU A 180 4.18 -9.59 7.40
N LEU A 181 2.87 -9.73 7.27
CA LEU A 181 1.85 -8.74 7.68
C LEU A 181 0.97 -9.35 8.75
N LEU A 182 0.52 -8.52 9.69
CA LEU A 182 -0.39 -8.93 10.76
C LEU A 182 -1.86 -8.64 10.40
N ASP A 183 -2.75 -9.55 10.82
CA ASP A 183 -4.21 -9.40 10.73
C ASP A 183 -4.72 -9.10 9.30
N VAL A 184 -4.25 -9.88 8.35
CA VAL A 184 -4.66 -9.75 6.95
C VAL A 184 -6.02 -10.37 6.72
N THR A 185 -6.95 -9.59 6.23
CA THR A 185 -8.30 -10.00 5.82
C THR A 185 -8.37 -10.07 4.29
N ALA A 186 -8.67 -11.24 3.74
CA ALA A 186 -8.91 -11.45 2.31
C ALA A 186 -10.38 -11.85 2.09
N VAL A 187 -11.05 -11.16 1.14
CA VAL A 187 -12.49 -11.35 0.87
C VAL A 187 -12.69 -11.71 -0.59
N ILE A 188 -13.26 -12.90 -0.83
CA ILE A 188 -13.65 -13.41 -2.14
C ILE A 188 -15.18 -13.34 -2.24
N THR A 189 -15.70 -12.64 -3.26
CA THR A 189 -17.14 -12.34 -3.32
C THR A 189 -17.94 -13.19 -4.30
N ASP A 190 -17.32 -13.74 -5.36
CA ASP A 190 -18.06 -14.28 -6.51
C ASP A 190 -17.35 -15.47 -7.17
N GLU A 191 -16.51 -16.22 -6.44
CA GLU A 191 -15.86 -17.44 -6.94
C GLU A 191 -16.85 -18.59 -7.02
N ASP A 192 -17.03 -19.19 -8.18
CA ASP A 192 -17.72 -20.49 -8.32
C ASP A 192 -16.69 -21.62 -8.26
N PRO A 193 -16.62 -22.40 -7.18
CA PRO A 193 -15.64 -23.48 -7.07
C PRO A 193 -15.92 -24.68 -8.00
N ALA A 194 -17.05 -24.72 -8.70
CA ALA A 194 -17.31 -25.71 -9.73
C ALA A 194 -16.66 -25.34 -11.08
N SER A 195 -16.35 -24.04 -11.27
CA SER A 195 -15.67 -23.52 -12.46
C SER A 195 -14.71 -22.41 -12.03
N PRO A 196 -13.65 -22.75 -11.26
CA PRO A 196 -12.77 -21.76 -10.66
C PRO A 196 -11.97 -21.01 -11.72
N ASP A 197 -11.69 -19.73 -11.43
CA ASP A 197 -10.80 -18.91 -12.24
C ASP A 197 -9.35 -19.28 -11.92
N LEU A 198 -8.70 -20.01 -12.83
CA LEU A 198 -7.33 -20.51 -12.67
C LEU A 198 -6.42 -19.97 -13.79
N PRO A 199 -6.03 -18.70 -13.77
CA PRO A 199 -5.08 -18.14 -14.74
C PRO A 199 -3.67 -18.74 -14.58
N ASP A 200 -2.88 -18.68 -15.66
CA ASP A 200 -1.55 -19.28 -15.77
C ASP A 200 -0.53 -18.81 -14.72
N TYR A 201 -0.77 -17.70 -14.05
CA TYR A 201 0.12 -17.22 -13.00
C TYR A 201 -0.10 -17.89 -11.63
N LEU A 202 -1.12 -18.74 -11.47
CA LEU A 202 -1.30 -19.49 -10.23
C LEU A 202 -0.23 -20.58 -10.08
N PRO A 203 0.22 -20.88 -8.85
CA PRO A 203 1.28 -21.84 -8.60
C PRO A 203 0.81 -23.30 -8.70
N PHE A 204 -0.44 -23.54 -9.10
CA PHE A 204 -1.03 -24.87 -9.22
C PHE A 204 -2.02 -24.95 -10.40
N THR A 205 -2.26 -26.16 -10.86
CA THR A 205 -3.25 -26.49 -11.89
C THR A 205 -4.54 -27.03 -11.27
N LEU A 206 -5.60 -27.14 -12.06
CA LEU A 206 -6.85 -27.78 -11.60
C LEU A 206 -6.61 -29.24 -11.15
N GLU A 207 -5.76 -29.99 -11.87
CA GLU A 207 -5.43 -31.38 -11.50
C GLU A 207 -4.75 -31.44 -10.12
N HIS A 208 -3.81 -30.54 -9.84
CA HIS A 208 -3.16 -30.44 -8.54
C HIS A 208 -4.18 -30.07 -7.45
N PHE A 209 -5.06 -29.11 -7.73
CA PHE A 209 -6.10 -28.71 -6.78
C PHE A 209 -7.06 -29.86 -6.45
N GLU A 210 -7.47 -30.68 -7.43
CA GLU A 210 -8.32 -31.84 -7.19
C GLU A 210 -7.64 -32.89 -6.28
N GLN A 211 -6.31 -33.00 -6.33
CA GLN A 211 -5.53 -33.84 -5.40
C GLN A 211 -5.41 -33.23 -4.01
N TYR A 212 -5.36 -31.90 -3.92
CA TYR A 212 -5.29 -31.17 -2.66
C TYR A 212 -6.64 -31.10 -1.92
N LYS A 213 -7.72 -30.88 -2.63
CA LYS A 213 -9.09 -30.65 -2.13
C LYS A 213 -9.55 -31.62 -1.03
N PRO A 214 -9.26 -32.95 -1.09
CA PRO A 214 -9.60 -33.89 -0.02
C PRO A 214 -8.98 -33.55 1.35
N GLN A 215 -7.84 -32.86 1.39
CA GLN A 215 -7.22 -32.45 2.67
C GLN A 215 -8.10 -31.51 3.48
N VAL A 216 -9.01 -30.79 2.81
CA VAL A 216 -9.96 -29.85 3.46
C VAL A 216 -11.37 -30.46 3.56
N LEU A 217 -11.77 -31.27 2.59
CA LEU A 217 -13.16 -31.71 2.45
C LEU A 217 -13.42 -33.16 2.89
N SER A 218 -12.39 -33.99 3.08
CA SER A 218 -12.55 -35.40 3.45
C SER A 218 -12.11 -35.69 4.87
N ALA A 219 -12.83 -36.61 5.55
CA ALA A 219 -12.41 -37.17 6.82
C ALA A 219 -11.31 -38.25 6.68
N GLU A 220 -11.04 -38.69 5.46
CA GLU A 220 -10.11 -39.79 5.20
C GLU A 220 -8.67 -39.39 5.56
N PRO A 221 -7.96 -40.21 6.34
CA PRO A 221 -6.57 -39.94 6.70
C PRO A 221 -5.66 -40.10 5.48
N LEU A 222 -4.68 -39.21 5.38
CA LEU A 222 -3.61 -39.31 4.39
C LEU A 222 -2.37 -39.94 5.03
N PRO A 223 -1.75 -40.97 4.42
CA PRO A 223 -0.65 -41.71 5.02
C PRO A 223 0.58 -40.87 5.40
N THR A 224 0.74 -39.73 4.75
CA THR A 224 1.90 -38.83 4.91
C THR A 224 1.66 -37.68 5.89
N LEU A 225 0.44 -37.49 6.39
CA LEU A 225 0.05 -36.37 7.25
C LEU A 225 -0.51 -36.88 8.58
N SER A 226 -0.09 -36.29 9.69
CA SER A 226 -0.61 -36.60 11.02
C SER A 226 -2.07 -36.14 11.20
N TYR A 227 -2.47 -35.11 10.51
CA TYR A 227 -3.86 -34.63 10.42
C TYR A 227 -4.08 -33.90 9.09
N THR A 228 -5.35 -33.71 8.72
CA THR A 228 -5.82 -32.79 7.68
C THR A 228 -6.90 -31.86 8.26
N TYR A 229 -7.18 -30.74 7.60
CA TYR A 229 -8.33 -29.91 8.00
C TYR A 229 -9.64 -30.69 7.87
N GLY A 230 -9.78 -31.49 6.82
CA GLY A 230 -10.94 -32.34 6.60
C GLY A 230 -11.18 -33.34 7.72
N MET A 231 -10.15 -34.01 8.22
CA MET A 231 -10.28 -34.91 9.38
C MET A 231 -10.84 -34.17 10.60
N ARG A 232 -10.31 -32.96 10.92
CA ARG A 232 -10.78 -32.17 12.05
C ARG A 232 -12.16 -31.56 11.83
N LEU A 233 -12.53 -31.26 10.61
CA LEU A 233 -13.85 -30.74 10.28
C LEU A 233 -14.94 -31.78 10.29
N ARG A 234 -14.63 -33.02 9.83
CA ARG A 234 -15.64 -34.04 9.58
C ARG A 234 -15.60 -35.21 10.55
N ASN A 235 -14.55 -35.36 11.36
CA ASN A 235 -14.44 -36.41 12.36
C ASN A 235 -13.52 -35.99 13.52
N PHE A 236 -13.78 -34.83 14.11
CA PHE A 236 -13.03 -34.38 15.26
C PHE A 236 -13.64 -34.99 16.53
N ASP A 237 -12.92 -35.93 17.16
CA ASP A 237 -13.42 -36.72 18.31
C ASP A 237 -14.78 -37.39 18.03
N GLY A 238 -14.99 -37.87 16.82
CA GLY A 238 -16.24 -38.49 16.38
C GLY A 238 -17.33 -37.51 15.97
N VAL A 239 -17.07 -36.20 15.93
CA VAL A 239 -18.04 -35.18 15.57
C VAL A 239 -17.79 -34.66 14.15
N ASN A 240 -18.81 -34.75 13.29
CA ASN A 240 -18.83 -34.03 12.01
C ASN A 240 -19.32 -32.60 12.24
N GLN A 241 -18.38 -31.66 12.35
CA GLN A 241 -18.66 -30.26 12.63
C GLN A 241 -19.39 -29.57 11.44
N VAL A 242 -19.13 -29.98 10.20
CA VAL A 242 -19.79 -29.42 8.99
C VAL A 242 -21.28 -29.78 9.02
N GLU A 243 -21.64 -31.04 9.28
CA GLU A 243 -23.04 -31.44 9.46
C GLU A 243 -23.74 -30.75 10.63
N ALA A 244 -23.00 -30.51 11.72
CA ALA A 244 -23.52 -29.77 12.85
C ALA A 244 -23.84 -28.30 12.48
N MET A 245 -22.96 -27.64 11.68
CA MET A 245 -23.19 -26.29 11.16
C MET A 245 -24.42 -26.25 10.24
N ILE A 246 -24.52 -27.18 9.28
CA ILE A 246 -25.68 -27.34 8.38
C ILE A 246 -26.97 -27.49 9.18
N SER A 247 -26.99 -28.39 10.16
CA SER A 247 -28.17 -28.66 10.99
C SER A 247 -28.62 -27.42 11.77
N LYS A 248 -27.69 -26.65 12.32
CA LYS A 248 -28.00 -25.39 13.04
C LYS A 248 -28.56 -24.33 12.09
N LEU A 249 -27.97 -24.15 10.91
CA LEU A 249 -28.41 -23.16 9.92
C LEU A 249 -29.80 -23.51 9.36
N LYS A 250 -30.11 -24.80 9.16
CA LYS A 250 -31.44 -25.27 8.76
C LYS A 250 -32.51 -25.03 9.85
N ALA A 251 -32.15 -25.24 11.10
CA ALA A 251 -33.08 -25.05 12.22
C ALA A 251 -33.34 -23.56 12.50
N GLU A 252 -32.29 -22.75 12.45
CA GLU A 252 -32.32 -21.32 12.78
C GLU A 252 -31.39 -20.54 11.84
N PRO A 253 -31.85 -20.05 10.68
CA PRO A 253 -31.01 -19.33 9.72
C PRO A 253 -30.31 -18.08 10.30
N TRP A 254 -30.89 -17.47 11.34
CA TRP A 254 -30.32 -16.32 12.04
C TRP A 254 -29.30 -16.70 13.14
N THR A 255 -28.99 -17.97 13.31
CA THR A 255 -28.06 -18.44 14.34
C THR A 255 -26.66 -17.86 14.14
N ARG A 256 -25.96 -17.61 15.24
CA ARG A 256 -24.55 -17.25 15.28
C ARG A 256 -23.69 -18.38 15.86
N GLN A 257 -24.25 -19.60 15.95
CA GLN A 257 -23.63 -20.75 16.55
C GLN A 257 -23.16 -21.81 15.53
N ALA A 258 -23.24 -21.50 14.21
CA ALA A 258 -22.68 -22.35 13.17
C ALA A 258 -21.17 -22.12 13.10
N VAL A 259 -20.44 -22.80 13.98
CA VAL A 259 -18.99 -22.65 14.16
C VAL A 259 -18.34 -24.02 14.21
N ALA A 260 -17.21 -24.17 13.51
CA ALA A 260 -16.29 -25.30 13.61
C ALA A 260 -14.96 -24.83 14.16
N VAL A 261 -14.34 -25.64 15.04
CA VAL A 261 -13.04 -25.37 15.66
C VAL A 261 -12.08 -26.50 15.32
N LEU A 262 -10.90 -26.14 14.81
CA LEU A 262 -9.89 -27.11 14.43
C LEU A 262 -8.74 -27.21 15.43
N TRP A 263 -8.62 -26.23 16.33
CA TRP A 263 -7.61 -26.24 17.37
C TRP A 263 -8.02 -27.13 18.55
N ASP A 264 -7.19 -28.10 18.90
CA ASP A 264 -7.32 -28.90 20.09
C ASP A 264 -6.35 -28.38 21.17
N VAL A 265 -6.91 -27.82 22.22
CA VAL A 265 -6.12 -27.21 23.32
C VAL A 265 -5.22 -28.26 24.03
N ALA A 266 -5.67 -29.52 24.08
CA ALA A 266 -4.94 -30.57 24.78
C ALA A 266 -3.71 -31.06 24.01
N THR A 267 -3.74 -31.02 22.70
CA THR A 267 -2.68 -31.61 21.86
C THR A 267 -1.90 -30.61 21.07
N ASP A 268 -2.55 -29.53 20.53
CA ASP A 268 -1.90 -28.60 19.59
C ASP A 268 -0.99 -27.58 20.27
N ASN A 269 -1.18 -27.29 21.58
CA ASN A 269 -0.30 -26.37 22.30
C ASN A 269 1.15 -26.86 22.36
N ASP A 270 1.35 -28.18 22.42
CA ASP A 270 2.65 -28.80 22.49
C ASP A 270 3.10 -29.42 21.15
N SER A 271 2.31 -29.28 20.10
CA SER A 271 2.63 -29.81 18.77
C SER A 271 3.66 -28.93 18.04
N GLU A 272 4.62 -29.59 17.38
CA GLU A 272 5.54 -28.88 16.46
C GLU A 272 4.83 -28.37 15.20
N HIS A 273 3.71 -29.02 14.79
CA HIS A 273 2.97 -28.72 13.57
C HIS A 273 1.46 -28.57 13.85
N PRO A 274 1.04 -27.60 14.67
CA PRO A 274 -0.38 -27.40 14.95
C PRO A 274 -1.11 -26.81 13.74
N PRO A 275 -2.45 -26.97 13.64
CA PRO A 275 -3.22 -26.48 12.49
C PRO A 275 -3.10 -24.98 12.30
N CYS A 276 -2.93 -24.54 11.04
CA CYS A 276 -2.93 -23.12 10.71
C CYS A 276 -4.35 -22.54 10.65
N LEU A 277 -5.31 -23.28 10.10
CA LEU A 277 -6.74 -22.96 10.17
C LEU A 277 -7.27 -23.34 11.55
N ASN A 278 -7.86 -22.40 12.27
CA ASN A 278 -8.30 -22.63 13.66
C ASN A 278 -9.80 -22.61 13.83
N ILE A 279 -10.51 -21.69 13.17
CA ILE A 279 -11.96 -21.50 13.36
C ILE A 279 -12.61 -21.18 12.02
N ILE A 280 -13.79 -21.77 11.80
CA ILE A 280 -14.70 -21.43 10.71
C ILE A 280 -16.04 -21.01 11.31
N SER A 281 -16.59 -19.88 10.88
CA SER A 281 -17.92 -19.40 11.24
C SER A 281 -18.74 -19.17 9.98
N ALA A 282 -19.98 -19.63 9.98
CA ALA A 282 -20.95 -19.42 8.91
C ALA A 282 -22.19 -18.68 9.44
N LEU A 283 -22.61 -17.67 8.68
CA LEU A 283 -23.77 -16.82 8.97
C LEU A 283 -24.62 -16.67 7.71
N VAL A 284 -25.92 -16.50 7.87
CA VAL A 284 -26.82 -16.16 6.75
C VAL A 284 -27.09 -14.67 6.78
N LYS A 285 -26.92 -14.01 5.64
CA LYS A 285 -27.24 -12.59 5.45
C LYS A 285 -27.79 -12.38 4.05
N ASP A 286 -28.96 -11.77 3.93
CA ASP A 286 -29.61 -11.48 2.65
C ASP A 286 -29.82 -12.75 1.78
N ASP A 287 -30.19 -13.88 2.42
CA ASP A 287 -30.34 -15.21 1.85
C ASP A 287 -29.02 -15.81 1.24
N GLU A 288 -27.89 -15.28 1.63
CA GLU A 288 -26.56 -15.77 1.23
C GLU A 288 -25.79 -16.33 2.44
N LEU A 289 -25.03 -17.40 2.22
CA LEU A 289 -24.09 -17.97 3.21
C LEU A 289 -22.79 -17.18 3.23
N VAL A 290 -22.58 -16.38 4.25
CA VAL A 290 -21.29 -15.70 4.52
C VAL A 290 -20.42 -16.58 5.41
N MET A 291 -19.21 -16.90 4.97
CA MET A 291 -18.28 -17.75 5.72
C MET A 291 -17.00 -16.99 6.07
N THR A 292 -16.57 -17.08 7.33
CA THR A 292 -15.34 -16.49 7.83
C THR A 292 -14.44 -17.57 8.41
N CYS A 293 -13.18 -17.60 7.97
CA CYS A 293 -12.16 -18.56 8.38
C CYS A 293 -10.97 -17.83 9.01
N PHE A 294 -10.58 -18.23 10.21
CA PHE A 294 -9.45 -17.65 10.93
C PHE A 294 -8.25 -18.59 10.90
N PHE A 295 -7.12 -18.05 10.46
CA PHE A 295 -5.81 -18.70 10.43
C PHE A 295 -4.86 -18.01 11.43
N ARG A 296 -4.23 -18.76 12.33
CA ARG A 296 -3.18 -18.22 13.19
C ARG A 296 -1.92 -17.83 12.38
N SER A 297 -1.66 -18.57 11.30
CA SER A 297 -0.50 -18.41 10.42
C SER A 297 -0.87 -18.89 9.02
N ASN A 298 -0.48 -18.19 7.98
CA ASN A 298 -0.88 -18.53 6.61
C ASN A 298 0.21 -18.15 5.60
N ASP A 299 0.75 -19.15 4.90
CA ASP A 299 1.63 -18.94 3.75
C ASP A 299 0.78 -18.42 2.58
N MET A 300 0.97 -17.14 2.25
CA MET A 300 0.19 -16.46 1.22
C MET A 300 0.61 -16.84 -0.20
N PHE A 301 1.78 -17.43 -0.37
CA PHE A 301 2.24 -17.83 -1.69
C PHE A 301 1.80 -19.23 -2.07
N ARG A 302 2.05 -20.22 -1.21
CA ARG A 302 1.78 -21.63 -1.52
C ARG A 302 0.43 -22.11 -1.01
N ALA A 303 0.09 -21.81 0.26
CA ALA A 303 -1.05 -22.43 0.91
C ALA A 303 -2.36 -21.66 0.78
N TRP A 304 -2.33 -20.32 0.85
CA TRP A 304 -3.56 -19.53 0.88
C TRP A 304 -4.45 -19.74 -0.35
N PRO A 305 -3.95 -19.73 -1.61
CA PRO A 305 -4.85 -19.84 -2.76
C PRO A 305 -5.55 -21.20 -2.83
N GLU A 306 -4.86 -22.30 -2.54
CA GLU A 306 -5.48 -23.65 -2.50
C GLU A 306 -6.48 -23.78 -1.35
N ASN A 307 -6.12 -23.28 -0.15
CA ASN A 307 -7.00 -23.24 1.01
C ASN A 307 -8.27 -22.43 0.73
N ALA A 308 -8.13 -21.24 0.15
CA ALA A 308 -9.25 -20.36 -0.15
C ALA A 308 -10.24 -21.03 -1.13
N LEU A 309 -9.72 -21.67 -2.18
CA LEU A 309 -10.56 -22.36 -3.15
C LEU A 309 -11.25 -23.61 -2.54
N ALA A 310 -10.54 -24.39 -1.71
CA ALA A 310 -11.13 -25.54 -1.02
C ALA A 310 -12.19 -25.10 0.02
N LEU A 311 -11.98 -23.98 0.70
CA LEU A 311 -12.98 -23.39 1.60
C LEU A 311 -14.21 -22.87 0.84
N ARG A 312 -14.06 -22.37 -0.41
CA ARG A 312 -15.19 -22.06 -1.29
C ARG A 312 -15.99 -23.32 -1.66
N CYS A 313 -15.30 -24.44 -1.92
CA CYS A 313 -15.99 -25.73 -2.15
C CYS A 313 -16.83 -26.14 -0.92
N MET A 314 -16.28 -26.02 0.29
CA MET A 314 -17.02 -26.31 1.53
C MET A 314 -18.19 -25.34 1.74
N GLN A 315 -17.98 -24.04 1.47
CA GLN A 315 -19.05 -23.05 1.55
C GLN A 315 -20.19 -23.40 0.59
N LYS A 316 -19.89 -23.83 -0.64
CA LYS A 316 -20.90 -24.30 -1.61
C LYS A 316 -21.69 -25.50 -1.08
N GLU A 317 -21.01 -26.50 -0.55
CA GLU A 317 -21.64 -27.68 0.06
C GLU A 317 -22.63 -27.28 1.17
N ILE A 318 -22.20 -26.37 2.08
CA ILE A 318 -23.07 -25.91 3.18
C ILE A 318 -24.24 -25.10 2.63
N ALA A 319 -24.02 -24.19 1.68
CA ALA A 319 -25.07 -23.35 1.11
C ALA A 319 -26.14 -24.19 0.38
N GLU A 320 -25.71 -25.12 -0.46
CA GLU A 320 -26.60 -26.07 -1.17
C GLU A 320 -27.40 -26.92 -0.18
N ALA A 321 -26.73 -27.44 0.87
CA ALA A 321 -27.41 -28.24 1.89
C ALA A 321 -28.45 -27.44 2.68
N VAL A 322 -28.20 -26.16 2.94
CA VAL A 322 -29.13 -25.27 3.63
C VAL A 322 -30.24 -24.77 2.67
N GLY A 323 -29.95 -24.67 1.37
CA GLY A 323 -30.88 -24.20 0.34
C GLY A 323 -30.84 -22.69 0.15
N ILE A 324 -29.66 -22.07 0.26
CA ILE A 324 -29.40 -20.64 0.07
C ILE A 324 -28.24 -20.42 -0.89
N ASP A 325 -28.05 -19.19 -1.34
CA ASP A 325 -26.94 -18.81 -2.22
C ASP A 325 -25.60 -18.68 -1.46
N MET A 326 -24.49 -18.71 -2.21
CA MET A 326 -23.17 -18.44 -1.65
C MET A 326 -22.92 -16.94 -1.57
N GLY A 327 -22.68 -16.45 -0.37
CA GLY A 327 -22.16 -15.09 -0.12
C GLY A 327 -20.63 -15.02 -0.13
N PRO A 328 -20.04 -13.93 0.40
CA PRO A 328 -18.60 -13.80 0.50
C PRO A 328 -17.93 -14.86 1.39
N LEU A 329 -16.73 -15.30 0.97
CA LEU A 329 -15.76 -15.96 1.84
C LEU A 329 -14.77 -14.93 2.36
N THR A 330 -14.54 -14.90 3.66
CA THR A 330 -13.51 -14.08 4.30
C THR A 330 -12.50 -14.98 4.99
N THR A 331 -11.21 -14.81 4.68
CA THR A 331 -10.12 -15.39 5.46
C THR A 331 -9.43 -14.30 6.26
N ILE A 332 -9.19 -14.53 7.55
CA ILE A 332 -8.43 -13.65 8.44
C ILE A 332 -7.18 -14.42 8.84
N SER A 333 -6.01 -13.85 8.54
CA SER A 333 -4.72 -14.46 8.86
C SER A 333 -4.00 -13.58 9.87
N ALA A 334 -3.87 -14.03 11.14
CA ALA A 334 -3.16 -13.30 12.17
C ALA A 334 -1.70 -13.04 11.77
N SER A 335 -1.03 -14.06 11.21
CA SER A 335 0.26 -13.92 10.53
C SER A 335 0.09 -14.34 9.07
N ALA A 336 0.09 -13.37 8.17
CA ALA A 336 0.15 -13.58 6.72
C ALA A 336 1.58 -13.42 6.27
N HIS A 337 2.19 -14.46 5.68
CA HIS A 337 3.62 -14.42 5.36
C HIS A 337 3.94 -15.00 4.00
N ILE A 338 5.12 -14.67 3.49
CA ILE A 338 5.76 -15.24 2.32
C ILE A 338 7.22 -15.56 2.64
N TYR A 339 7.65 -16.78 2.36
CA TYR A 339 9.03 -17.19 2.54
C TYR A 339 9.95 -16.53 1.51
N GLU A 340 11.19 -16.25 1.90
CA GLU A 340 12.22 -15.58 1.08
C GLU A 340 12.38 -16.23 -0.30
N GLU A 341 12.39 -17.54 -0.37
CA GLU A 341 12.54 -18.32 -1.61
C GLU A 341 11.44 -18.06 -2.65
N ASN A 342 10.23 -17.63 -2.21
CA ASN A 342 9.09 -17.37 -3.08
C ASN A 342 8.98 -15.88 -3.50
N ILE A 343 9.79 -15.00 -2.94
CA ILE A 343 9.75 -13.55 -3.23
C ILE A 343 10.02 -13.25 -4.71
N PRO A 344 11.01 -13.89 -5.39
CA PRO A 344 11.24 -13.63 -6.81
C PRO A 344 10.02 -13.96 -7.68
N ALA A 345 9.40 -15.12 -7.47
CA ALA A 345 8.20 -15.52 -8.21
C ALA A 345 6.99 -14.61 -7.90
N ALA A 346 6.84 -14.18 -6.64
CA ALA A 346 5.79 -13.22 -6.27
C ALA A 346 5.97 -11.87 -6.97
N ARG A 347 7.21 -11.39 -7.15
CA ARG A 347 7.49 -10.15 -7.90
C ARG A 347 7.06 -10.27 -9.36
N GLU A 348 7.39 -11.38 -10.02
CA GLU A 348 6.98 -11.63 -11.40
C GLU A 348 5.46 -11.64 -11.56
N ILE A 349 4.73 -12.27 -10.63
CA ILE A 349 3.27 -12.27 -10.62
C ILE A 349 2.72 -10.86 -10.42
N ILE A 350 3.28 -10.08 -9.50
CA ILE A 350 2.86 -8.70 -9.28
C ILE A 350 3.10 -7.85 -10.53
N GLU A 351 4.23 -7.98 -11.20
CA GLU A 351 4.54 -7.21 -12.41
C GLU A 351 3.63 -7.57 -13.59
N THR A 352 3.22 -8.83 -13.70
CA THR A 352 2.47 -9.34 -14.86
C THR A 352 0.96 -9.37 -14.67
N ALA A 353 0.48 -9.72 -13.48
CA ALA A 353 -0.93 -9.91 -13.17
C ALA A 353 -1.58 -8.70 -12.47
N TYR A 354 -0.92 -8.11 -11.47
CA TYR A 354 -1.51 -7.02 -10.68
C TYR A 354 -1.96 -5.80 -11.52
N PRO A 355 -1.20 -5.32 -12.53
CA PRO A 355 -1.64 -4.20 -13.37
C PRO A 355 -2.86 -4.50 -14.25
N LYS A 356 -3.19 -5.78 -14.45
CA LYS A 356 -4.33 -6.24 -15.26
C LYS A 356 -5.59 -6.44 -14.43
N LEU A 357 -5.48 -6.36 -13.11
CA LEU A 357 -6.64 -6.52 -12.23
C LEU A 357 -7.66 -5.40 -12.48
N PRO A 358 -8.96 -5.71 -12.40
CA PRO A 358 -10.00 -4.71 -12.58
C PRO A 358 -9.91 -3.64 -11.47
N CYS A 359 -10.13 -2.38 -11.87
CA CYS A 359 -10.26 -1.29 -10.93
C CYS A 359 -11.64 -1.39 -10.27
N GLU A 360 -11.67 -1.59 -8.96
CA GLU A 360 -12.93 -1.63 -8.21
C GLU A 360 -13.34 -0.21 -7.78
N GLN A 361 -14.62 0.09 -7.95
CA GLN A 361 -15.20 1.32 -7.43
C GLN A 361 -15.28 1.24 -5.90
N ASP A 362 -14.91 2.32 -5.19
CA ASP A 362 -15.04 2.37 -3.74
C ASP A 362 -16.52 2.22 -3.34
N ARG A 363 -16.81 1.18 -2.57
CA ARG A 363 -18.18 0.87 -2.10
C ARG A 363 -18.75 1.92 -1.16
N ARG A 364 -17.88 2.73 -0.55
CA ARG A 364 -18.29 3.89 0.28
C ARG A 364 -18.75 5.06 -0.57
N GLY A 365 -18.47 5.05 -1.88
CA GLY A 365 -18.83 6.10 -2.82
C GLY A 365 -17.68 7.05 -3.13
N ASN A 366 -18.02 8.25 -3.59
CA ASN A 366 -17.07 9.24 -4.06
C ASN A 366 -17.30 10.59 -3.36
N TYR A 367 -16.25 11.40 -3.25
CA TYR A 367 -16.32 12.76 -2.74
C TYR A 367 -16.07 13.75 -3.87
N VAL A 368 -17.00 14.69 -4.05
CA VAL A 368 -16.84 15.83 -4.98
C VAL A 368 -16.51 17.05 -4.13
N ILE A 369 -15.31 17.61 -4.36
CA ILE A 369 -14.82 18.78 -3.63
C ILE A 369 -14.88 19.99 -4.57
N LYS A 370 -15.51 21.08 -4.11
CA LYS A 370 -15.64 22.34 -4.83
C LYS A 370 -15.20 23.50 -3.95
N LEU A 371 -14.59 24.50 -4.57
CA LEU A 371 -14.34 25.80 -3.93
C LEU A 371 -15.40 26.78 -4.44
N LEU A 372 -16.26 27.26 -3.56
CA LEU A 372 -17.34 28.20 -3.87
C LEU A 372 -17.22 29.40 -2.94
N GLU A 373 -17.02 30.58 -3.52
CA GLU A 373 -16.97 31.87 -2.80
C GLU A 373 -16.02 31.86 -1.57
N GLY A 374 -14.90 31.14 -1.68
CA GLY A 374 -13.91 31.02 -0.60
C GLY A 374 -14.20 29.92 0.42
N ALA A 375 -15.32 29.21 0.31
CA ALA A 375 -15.64 28.05 1.13
C ALA A 375 -15.36 26.73 0.38
N ILE A 376 -14.89 25.72 1.10
CA ILE A 376 -14.73 24.35 0.59
C ILE A 376 -16.04 23.62 0.80
N GLU A 377 -16.66 23.16 -0.27
CA GLU A 377 -17.83 22.33 -0.26
C GLU A 377 -17.46 20.88 -0.63
N VAL A 378 -17.80 19.92 0.22
CA VAL A 378 -17.59 18.49 -0.01
C VAL A 378 -18.94 17.79 -0.10
N THR A 379 -19.23 17.14 -1.20
CA THR A 379 -20.43 16.33 -1.38
C THR A 379 -20.03 14.85 -1.47
N HIS A 380 -20.56 14.03 -0.57
CA HIS A 380 -20.43 12.58 -0.60
C HIS A 380 -21.52 11.98 -1.49
N LEU A 381 -21.11 11.19 -2.46
CA LEU A 381 -21.98 10.47 -3.40
C LEU A 381 -21.85 8.97 -3.16
N SER A 382 -22.96 8.24 -3.23
CA SER A 382 -22.95 6.77 -3.28
C SER A 382 -22.21 6.27 -4.54
N PRO A 383 -21.83 4.98 -4.62
CA PRO A 383 -21.24 4.40 -5.81
C PRO A 383 -22.03 4.63 -7.10
N VAL A 384 -23.36 4.71 -6.99
CA VAL A 384 -24.26 4.99 -8.13
C VAL A 384 -24.56 6.48 -8.31
N GLY A 385 -23.78 7.37 -7.68
CA GLY A 385 -23.87 8.83 -7.87
C GLY A 385 -25.01 9.51 -7.07
N ARG A 386 -25.74 8.80 -6.18
CA ARG A 386 -26.75 9.40 -5.32
C ARG A 386 -26.08 10.23 -4.22
N LYS A 387 -26.50 11.48 -4.04
CA LYS A 387 -26.03 12.35 -2.97
C LYS A 387 -26.43 11.77 -1.61
N LEU A 388 -25.47 11.58 -0.72
CA LEU A 388 -25.65 11.06 0.64
C LEU A 388 -25.62 12.20 1.67
N GLU A 389 -24.57 13.01 1.65
CA GLU A 389 -24.33 14.09 2.61
C GLU A 389 -23.52 15.22 1.98
N LYS A 390 -23.51 16.37 2.63
CA LYS A 390 -22.80 17.56 2.18
C LYS A 390 -22.22 18.31 3.38
N PHE A 391 -20.98 18.71 3.26
CA PHE A 391 -20.25 19.51 4.24
C PHE A 391 -19.78 20.81 3.61
N SER A 392 -19.62 21.86 4.43
CA SER A 392 -18.97 23.10 4.01
C SER A 392 -18.11 23.65 5.12
N GLY A 393 -16.96 24.24 4.79
CA GLY A 393 -16.04 24.84 5.74
C GLY A 393 -15.09 25.82 5.05
N ASN A 394 -14.46 26.68 5.84
CA ASN A 394 -13.53 27.71 5.30
C ASN A 394 -12.05 27.24 5.33
N THR A 395 -11.78 26.12 5.99
CA THR A 395 -10.44 25.52 6.08
C THR A 395 -10.54 24.00 5.90
N ALA A 396 -9.54 23.38 5.25
CA ALA A 396 -9.30 21.96 5.38
C ALA A 396 -8.70 21.70 6.77
N MET A 397 -9.37 20.88 7.57
CA MET A 397 -8.77 20.36 8.80
C MET A 397 -7.92 19.15 8.49
#